data_63e076c3bf19350e64426fce71ecc036
#
_entry.id   63e076c3bf19350e64426fce71ecc036
#
_cell.length_a   1.000
_cell.length_b   1.000
_cell.length_c   1.000
_cell.angle_alpha   90.00
_cell.angle_beta   90.00
_cell.angle_gamma   90.00
#
_symmetry.space_group_name_H-M   'P 1'
#
loop_
_entity.id
_entity.type
_entity.pdbx_description
1 polymer ?
#
loop_
_entity_poly.entity_id
_entity_poly.type
_entity_poly.pdbx_seq_one_letter_code
_entity_poly.pdbx_strand_id
1 'polypeptide(L)'
;MWHRRCGTNRIHATLYEFLHNTDLNSAGYFKPLTVSNTGTSVPFQKPTFNRNQYGFNVGGPILKDKLFYFLDYEGFRQVLKPLSVLTLPTQDELSGKLVVPVQNPITGEVYQPGAGPNAVAGGGIPTSAINPLSSQIVSYCNKLDAVLPTIGVATNDYPVAVPFTDNADKGDLRLDYQQNASSSWFLRVSDRKEDGKNFPAIPLPLDGQTNGNIYILDQQVALGNTHLFGMNKVLDARVGLSRTKAGKFTDSIGDNAFNIPGLPSLAGISGGLPSVGITGFTGFTGFGRPSTNPQWQYPSLLDPKVNFTWIKGNHSLKFGYEYEHIWMAVNDNNPLYGSFSYAAGSSVCPSTKVNGVSTPTDANCASLTAVSDNYWADFLFGNENNYSLANYFVAHLRQTMDNVYVQDDWKVNSQLTLNLGLRWEYESPYSEWKNNVSNFDPSTQTVLTITPGATAGDGITPYSGSGVYGNRC
;
A
#
# COMPACT_ATOMS: atom_id res chain seq x y z
N MET A 1 22.67 15.67 3.98
CA MET A 1 22.86 16.64 2.86
C MET A 1 24.21 16.36 2.24
N TRP A 2 24.26 15.62 1.10
CA TRP A 2 25.50 15.21 0.46
C TRP A 2 25.90 16.27 -0.54
N HIS A 3 27.05 16.92 -0.34
CA HIS A 3 27.61 17.84 -1.32
C HIS A 3 28.15 17.03 -2.52
N ARG A 4 27.39 17.02 -3.60
CA ARG A 4 27.85 16.45 -4.88
C ARG A 4 29.01 17.28 -5.41
N ARG A 5 30.22 16.75 -5.35
CA ARG A 5 31.42 17.36 -6.00
C ARG A 5 31.44 16.91 -7.45
N CYS A 6 30.81 17.68 -8.33
CA CYS A 6 30.91 17.47 -9.78
C CYS A 6 32.19 18.13 -10.32
N GLY A 7 32.88 17.48 -11.25
CA GLY A 7 33.83 18.13 -12.15
C GLY A 7 35.19 18.53 -11.58
N THR A 8 35.87 17.66 -10.85
CA THR A 8 37.26 17.92 -10.45
C THR A 8 38.25 17.13 -11.32
N ASN A 9 39.41 17.72 -11.61
CA ASN A 9 40.48 17.05 -12.38
C ASN A 9 41.25 15.99 -11.57
N ARG A 10 40.78 15.63 -10.40
CA ARG A 10 41.34 14.57 -9.55
C ARG A 10 40.27 13.55 -9.22
N ILE A 11 40.67 12.31 -9.15
CA ILE A 11 39.76 11.22 -8.70
C ILE A 11 39.56 11.38 -7.19
N HIS A 12 38.31 11.33 -6.78
CA HIS A 12 37.89 11.28 -5.40
C HIS A 12 36.96 10.08 -5.23
N ALA A 13 37.16 9.35 -4.15
CA ALA A 13 36.29 8.22 -3.79
C ALA A 13 36.02 8.25 -2.29
N THR A 14 34.86 7.74 -1.92
CA THR A 14 34.47 7.52 -0.53
C THR A 14 33.84 6.14 -0.42
N LEU A 15 34.19 5.41 0.61
CA LEU A 15 33.51 4.18 1.03
C LEU A 15 32.90 4.44 2.39
N TYR A 16 31.73 3.88 2.64
CA TYR A 16 31.07 4.02 3.94
C TYR A 16 30.24 2.79 4.28
N GLU A 17 30.11 2.57 5.55
CA GLU A 17 29.16 1.61 6.12
C GLU A 17 28.60 2.16 7.44
N PHE A 18 27.28 2.03 7.61
CA PHE A 18 26.57 2.30 8.82
C PHE A 18 25.92 1.01 9.31
N LEU A 19 26.39 0.51 10.44
CA LEU A 19 25.89 -0.69 11.06
C LEU A 19 25.00 -0.34 12.25
N HIS A 20 23.82 -0.91 12.28
CA HIS A 20 22.94 -0.92 13.43
C HIS A 20 22.60 -2.38 13.77
N ASN A 21 22.93 -2.82 14.97
CA ASN A 21 22.72 -4.20 15.40
C ASN A 21 22.04 -4.24 16.76
N THR A 22 21.10 -5.14 16.93
CA THR A 22 20.39 -5.37 18.19
C THR A 22 21.34 -5.53 19.38
N ASP A 23 22.47 -6.23 19.19
CA ASP A 23 23.42 -6.50 20.27
C ASP A 23 24.16 -5.25 20.73
N LEU A 24 24.29 -4.25 19.84
CA LEU A 24 24.91 -2.95 20.13
C LEU A 24 23.93 -1.94 20.73
N ASN A 25 22.63 -2.22 20.71
CA ASN A 25 21.59 -1.34 21.25
C ASN A 25 21.35 -1.59 22.73
N SER A 26 21.01 -0.54 23.47
CA SER A 26 20.47 -0.71 24.81
C SER A 26 19.07 -1.33 24.76
N ALA A 27 18.71 -2.06 25.80
CA ALA A 27 17.38 -2.66 25.92
C ALA A 27 16.25 -1.65 26.25
N GLY A 28 16.58 -0.36 26.38
CA GLY A 28 15.65 0.65 26.88
C GLY A 28 15.46 0.59 28.40
N TYR A 29 14.83 1.61 28.94
CA TYR A 29 14.56 1.69 30.39
C TYR A 29 13.40 0.77 30.79
N PHE A 30 12.31 0.80 30.03
CA PHE A 30 11.16 -0.06 30.27
C PHE A 30 11.37 -1.43 29.61
N LYS A 31 11.35 -2.47 30.41
CA LYS A 31 11.45 -3.86 30.01
C LYS A 31 10.18 -4.58 30.42
N PRO A 32 9.11 -4.49 29.63
CA PRO A 32 7.86 -5.16 29.98
C PRO A 32 8.09 -6.66 30.06
N LEU A 33 7.60 -7.28 31.12
CA LEU A 33 7.54 -8.72 31.23
C LEU A 33 6.44 -9.21 30.28
N THR A 34 6.77 -10.14 29.44
CA THR A 34 5.76 -10.85 28.65
C THR A 34 5.27 -12.01 29.52
N VAL A 35 3.99 -12.05 29.80
CA VAL A 35 3.39 -13.18 30.50
C VAL A 35 2.95 -14.18 29.41
N SER A 36 3.47 -15.40 29.49
CA SER A 36 2.97 -16.46 28.64
C SER A 36 1.52 -16.79 29.03
N ASN A 37 0.76 -17.35 28.12
CA ASN A 37 -0.59 -17.83 28.35
C ASN A 37 -0.69 -18.90 29.47
N THR A 38 0.39 -19.55 29.83
CA THR A 38 0.48 -20.45 31.01
C THR A 38 0.72 -19.67 32.31
N GLY A 39 0.68 -18.34 32.28
CA GLY A 39 0.95 -17.48 33.45
C GLY A 39 2.44 -17.37 33.80
N THR A 40 3.33 -17.94 33.02
CA THR A 40 4.78 -17.88 33.27
C THR A 40 5.35 -16.57 32.74
N SER A 41 6.05 -15.82 33.56
CA SER A 41 6.77 -14.63 33.11
C SER A 41 7.94 -15.01 32.21
N VAL A 42 7.93 -14.52 30.98
CA VAL A 42 9.03 -14.65 30.03
C VAL A 42 9.93 -13.42 30.15
N PRO A 43 11.26 -13.60 30.34
CA PRO A 43 12.17 -12.47 30.38
C PRO A 43 12.06 -11.61 29.12
N PHE A 44 12.16 -10.30 29.31
CA PHE A 44 12.19 -9.35 28.20
C PHE A 44 13.29 -9.71 27.20
N GLN A 45 12.90 -9.86 25.93
CA GLN A 45 13.84 -9.99 24.81
C GLN A 45 13.80 -8.73 23.98
N LYS A 46 14.96 -8.20 23.64
CA LYS A 46 15.05 -7.06 22.73
C LYS A 46 14.51 -7.48 21.35
N PRO A 47 13.57 -6.70 20.76
CA PRO A 47 13.18 -6.92 19.38
C PRO A 47 14.40 -6.86 18.45
N THR A 48 14.49 -7.76 17.50
CA THR A 48 15.56 -7.74 16.49
C THR A 48 15.43 -6.48 15.64
N PHE A 49 16.51 -5.73 15.56
CA PHE A 49 16.67 -4.61 14.65
C PHE A 49 18.11 -4.59 14.14
N ASN A 50 18.31 -5.14 12.95
CA ASN A 50 19.60 -5.15 12.30
C ASN A 50 19.48 -4.38 11.00
N ARG A 51 20.36 -3.40 10.77
CA ARG A 51 20.40 -2.59 9.58
C ARG A 51 21.83 -2.33 9.16
N ASN A 52 22.14 -2.60 7.91
CA ASN A 52 23.39 -2.25 7.25
C ASN A 52 23.07 -1.30 6.09
N GLN A 53 23.76 -0.17 6.06
CA GLN A 53 23.72 0.78 4.97
C GLN A 53 25.16 1.05 4.53
N TYR A 54 25.50 0.58 3.35
CA TYR A 54 26.87 0.64 2.84
C TYR A 54 26.88 1.16 1.42
N GLY A 55 27.98 1.73 1.03
CA GLY A 55 28.08 2.24 -0.32
C GLY A 55 29.42 2.86 -0.63
N PHE A 56 29.51 3.31 -1.86
CA PHE A 56 30.65 4.05 -2.34
C PHE A 56 30.22 5.17 -3.28
N ASN A 57 31.04 6.17 -3.39
CA ASN A 57 30.98 7.09 -4.50
C ASN A 57 32.40 7.31 -5.06
N VAL A 58 32.46 7.52 -6.36
CA VAL A 58 33.69 7.83 -7.06
C VAL A 58 33.43 8.84 -8.17
N GLY A 59 34.28 9.81 -8.29
CA GLY A 59 34.19 10.79 -9.37
C GLY A 59 35.57 11.33 -9.77
N GLY A 60 35.65 11.78 -11.01
CA GLY A 60 36.87 12.33 -11.56
C GLY A 60 36.78 12.58 -13.05
N PRO A 61 37.91 12.93 -13.69
CA PRO A 61 37.95 13.18 -15.12
C PRO A 61 38.09 11.87 -15.91
N ILE A 62 37.28 11.70 -16.96
CA ILE A 62 37.57 10.78 -18.08
C ILE A 62 38.55 11.47 -19.03
N LEU A 63 38.25 12.74 -19.35
CA LEU A 63 39.15 13.64 -20.07
C LEU A 63 39.31 14.91 -19.24
N LYS A 64 40.55 15.26 -18.87
CA LYS A 64 40.81 16.46 -18.07
C LYS A 64 40.21 17.70 -18.72
N ASP A 65 39.58 18.53 -17.90
CA ASP A 65 38.92 19.78 -18.27
C ASP A 65 37.73 19.64 -19.24
N LYS A 66 37.35 18.39 -19.63
CA LYS A 66 36.31 18.16 -20.65
C LYS A 66 35.22 17.20 -20.24
N LEU A 67 35.59 16.02 -19.78
CA LEU A 67 34.59 14.98 -19.49
C LEU A 67 34.83 14.42 -18.10
N PHE A 68 33.83 14.53 -17.27
CA PHE A 68 33.85 14.07 -15.90
C PHE A 68 32.76 13.02 -15.68
N TYR A 69 33.01 12.14 -14.73
CA TYR A 69 32.04 11.17 -14.27
C TYR A 69 31.86 11.26 -12.77
N PHE A 70 30.71 10.86 -12.34
CA PHE A 70 30.39 10.57 -10.94
C PHE A 70 29.52 9.31 -10.92
N LEU A 71 29.90 8.35 -10.09
CA LEU A 71 29.18 7.10 -9.86
C LEU A 71 29.00 6.95 -8.37
N ASP A 72 27.79 6.60 -7.95
CA ASP A 72 27.53 6.15 -6.59
C ASP A 72 26.68 4.88 -6.57
N TYR A 73 26.85 4.13 -5.50
CA TYR A 73 26.05 2.97 -5.16
C TYR A 73 25.82 2.95 -3.67
N GLU A 74 24.58 2.62 -3.27
CA GLU A 74 24.19 2.39 -1.89
C GLU A 74 23.35 1.11 -1.79
N GLY A 75 23.79 0.21 -0.91
CA GLY A 75 23.03 -0.96 -0.47
C GLY A 75 22.43 -0.72 0.90
N PHE A 76 21.16 -1.06 1.05
CA PHE A 76 20.42 -1.03 2.32
C PHE A 76 19.88 -2.41 2.61
N ARG A 77 20.13 -2.92 3.81
CA ARG A 77 19.68 -4.24 4.26
C ARG A 77 19.17 -4.11 5.68
N GLN A 78 17.90 -4.42 5.87
CA GLN A 78 17.26 -4.30 7.19
C GLN A 78 16.46 -5.56 7.53
N VAL A 79 16.54 -5.96 8.78
CA VAL A 79 15.70 -7.00 9.38
C VAL A 79 15.14 -6.48 10.69
N LEU A 80 13.82 -6.45 10.77
CA LEU A 80 13.06 -6.15 11.98
C LEU A 80 12.29 -7.39 12.40
N LYS A 81 12.16 -7.62 13.72
CA LYS A 81 11.26 -8.63 14.28
C LYS A 81 10.49 -7.99 15.45
N PRO A 82 9.47 -7.17 15.15
CA PRO A 82 8.61 -6.64 16.21
C PRO A 82 7.82 -7.77 16.84
N LEU A 83 7.65 -7.72 18.14
CA LEU A 83 6.73 -8.59 18.85
C LEU A 83 5.33 -8.03 18.68
N SER A 84 4.43 -8.86 18.18
CA SER A 84 2.98 -8.62 18.16
C SER A 84 2.30 -9.66 19.03
N VAL A 85 1.20 -9.29 19.67
CA VAL A 85 0.38 -10.21 20.44
C VAL A 85 -1.02 -10.17 19.86
N LEU A 86 -1.46 -11.31 19.34
CA LEU A 86 -2.77 -11.47 18.72
C LEU A 86 -3.66 -12.31 19.63
N THR A 87 -4.97 -12.24 19.40
CA THR A 87 -5.94 -13.17 19.96
C THR A 87 -6.46 -14.07 18.84
N LEU A 88 -6.27 -15.38 18.97
CA LEU A 88 -6.82 -16.36 18.04
C LEU A 88 -8.05 -17.03 18.65
N PRO A 89 -8.94 -17.65 17.83
CA PRO A 89 -10.07 -18.42 18.34
C PRO A 89 -9.61 -19.56 19.25
N THR A 90 -10.37 -19.79 20.29
CA THR A 90 -10.13 -20.90 21.23
C THR A 90 -10.44 -22.24 20.59
N GLN A 91 -9.93 -23.35 21.15
CA GLN A 91 -10.27 -24.70 20.69
C GLN A 91 -11.75 -25.02 20.81
N ASP A 92 -12.41 -24.47 21.83
CA ASP A 92 -13.86 -24.59 21.97
C ASP A 92 -14.56 -23.83 20.83
N GLU A 93 -14.20 -22.57 20.55
CA GLU A 93 -14.74 -21.81 19.42
C GLU A 93 -14.49 -22.51 18.08
N LEU A 94 -13.28 -23.04 17.85
CA LEU A 94 -12.95 -23.83 16.64
C LEU A 94 -13.80 -25.10 16.53
N SER A 95 -14.21 -25.69 17.65
CA SER A 95 -15.09 -26.85 17.70
C SER A 95 -16.58 -26.52 17.66
N GLY A 96 -16.92 -25.23 17.46
CA GLY A 96 -18.30 -24.74 17.51
C GLY A 96 -18.89 -24.67 18.91
N LYS A 97 -18.10 -24.85 19.98
CA LYS A 97 -18.55 -24.80 21.36
C LYS A 97 -18.36 -23.37 21.89
N LEU A 98 -19.47 -22.65 21.98
CA LEU A 98 -19.49 -21.27 22.43
C LEU A 98 -19.93 -21.21 23.90
N VAL A 99 -19.61 -20.12 24.61
CA VAL A 99 -19.99 -19.91 26.00
C VAL A 99 -21.40 -19.34 26.16
N VAL A 100 -22.01 -18.92 25.04
CA VAL A 100 -23.34 -18.32 24.97
C VAL A 100 -24.26 -19.14 24.06
N PRO A 101 -25.57 -19.11 24.28
CA PRO A 101 -26.51 -19.67 23.32
C PRO A 101 -26.55 -18.81 22.06
N VAL A 102 -26.56 -19.42 20.89
CA VAL A 102 -26.57 -18.72 19.59
C VAL A 102 -27.76 -19.20 18.75
N GLN A 103 -28.28 -18.31 17.92
CA GLN A 103 -29.34 -18.63 16.97
C GLN A 103 -28.82 -18.40 15.54
N ASN A 104 -29.01 -19.38 14.68
CA ASN A 104 -28.73 -19.18 13.24
C ASN A 104 -29.82 -18.21 12.70
N PRO A 105 -29.43 -17.03 12.22
CA PRO A 105 -30.43 -16.02 11.81
C PRO A 105 -31.14 -16.38 10.51
N ILE A 106 -30.66 -17.36 9.75
CA ILE A 106 -31.23 -17.82 8.48
C ILE A 106 -32.27 -18.93 8.74
N THR A 107 -31.90 -19.93 9.56
CA THR A 107 -32.76 -21.09 9.82
C THR A 107 -33.64 -20.92 11.05
N GLY A 108 -33.31 -20.01 11.97
CA GLY A 108 -33.94 -19.82 13.26
C GLY A 108 -33.59 -20.88 14.30
N GLU A 109 -32.72 -21.85 13.98
CA GLU A 109 -32.29 -22.91 14.87
C GLU A 109 -31.42 -22.37 16.01
N VAL A 110 -31.69 -22.84 17.22
CA VAL A 110 -30.99 -22.40 18.45
C VAL A 110 -30.04 -23.48 18.93
N TYR A 111 -28.81 -23.10 19.17
CA TYR A 111 -27.76 -23.95 19.69
C TYR A 111 -27.40 -23.52 21.12
N GLN A 112 -27.41 -24.46 22.05
CA GLN A 112 -27.08 -24.23 23.44
C GLN A 112 -25.57 -24.10 23.65
N PRO A 113 -25.12 -23.42 24.74
CA PRO A 113 -23.67 -23.30 25.02
C PRO A 113 -23.02 -24.68 25.13
N GLY A 114 -21.87 -24.82 24.45
CA GLY A 114 -21.06 -26.05 24.50
C GLY A 114 -19.81 -25.91 25.36
N ALA A 115 -19.51 -24.71 25.85
CA ALA A 115 -18.34 -24.37 26.67
C ALA A 115 -18.73 -23.41 27.81
N GLY A 116 -17.77 -23.17 28.72
CA GLY A 116 -17.95 -22.24 29.85
C GLY A 116 -18.84 -22.78 30.99
N PRO A 117 -19.18 -21.91 31.97
CA PRO A 117 -19.91 -22.31 33.17
C PRO A 117 -21.36 -22.74 32.91
N ASN A 118 -21.93 -22.32 31.79
CA ASN A 118 -23.30 -22.63 31.38
C ASN A 118 -23.38 -23.74 30.31
N ALA A 119 -22.29 -24.48 30.10
CA ALA A 119 -22.21 -25.52 29.09
C ALA A 119 -23.28 -26.61 29.30
N VAL A 120 -23.95 -26.97 28.22
CA VAL A 120 -24.93 -28.06 28.18
C VAL A 120 -24.31 -29.26 27.49
N ALA A 121 -24.57 -30.45 28.03
CA ALA A 121 -24.06 -31.68 27.39
C ALA A 121 -24.62 -31.81 25.98
N GLY A 122 -23.69 -31.96 25.00
CA GLY A 122 -24.04 -31.97 23.58
C GLY A 122 -24.33 -30.58 22.98
N GLY A 123 -24.09 -29.50 23.74
CA GLY A 123 -24.19 -28.14 23.24
C GLY A 123 -23.09 -27.78 22.24
N GLY A 124 -23.30 -26.73 21.47
CA GLY A 124 -22.43 -26.21 20.41
C GLY A 124 -23.06 -26.30 19.02
N ILE A 125 -22.43 -25.65 18.06
CA ILE A 125 -22.83 -25.66 16.66
C ILE A 125 -22.28 -26.96 16.02
N PRO A 126 -23.11 -27.85 15.49
CA PRO A 126 -22.62 -29.06 14.83
C PRO A 126 -21.94 -28.72 13.51
N THR A 127 -20.96 -29.54 13.09
CA THR A 127 -20.21 -29.33 11.86
C THR A 127 -21.07 -29.24 10.60
N SER A 128 -22.25 -29.87 10.61
CA SER A 128 -23.21 -29.80 9.51
C SER A 128 -23.90 -28.44 9.35
N ALA A 129 -23.88 -27.60 10.39
CA ALA A 129 -24.42 -26.24 10.36
C ALA A 129 -23.34 -25.17 10.10
N ILE A 130 -22.07 -25.55 10.03
CA ILE A 130 -20.96 -24.63 9.74
C ILE A 130 -20.88 -24.40 8.23
N ASN A 131 -20.76 -23.13 7.85
CA ASN A 131 -20.57 -22.72 6.46
C ASN A 131 -19.30 -23.34 5.86
N PRO A 132 -19.29 -23.74 4.57
CA PRO A 132 -18.11 -24.37 3.94
C PRO A 132 -16.82 -23.54 4.00
N LEU A 133 -16.88 -22.22 3.81
CA LEU A 133 -15.72 -21.32 3.95
C LEU A 133 -15.17 -21.36 5.37
N SER A 134 -16.06 -21.20 6.35
CA SER A 134 -15.69 -21.21 7.76
C SER A 134 -15.14 -22.54 8.21
N SER A 135 -15.76 -23.66 7.76
CA SER A 135 -15.28 -25.01 8.03
C SER A 135 -13.86 -25.23 7.49
N GLN A 136 -13.54 -24.73 6.31
CA GLN A 136 -12.21 -24.84 5.74
C GLN A 136 -11.20 -24.01 6.52
N ILE A 137 -11.51 -22.76 6.88
CA ILE A 137 -10.67 -21.91 7.73
C ILE A 137 -10.41 -22.56 9.08
N VAL A 138 -11.45 -23.05 9.75
CA VAL A 138 -11.34 -23.82 11.01
C VAL A 138 -10.43 -25.03 10.85
N SER A 139 -10.52 -25.76 9.73
CA SER A 139 -9.63 -26.91 9.48
C SER A 139 -8.16 -26.52 9.38
N TYR A 140 -7.86 -25.32 8.87
CA TYR A 140 -6.50 -24.79 8.84
C TYR A 140 -6.05 -24.29 10.22
N CYS A 141 -6.95 -23.62 10.98
CA CYS A 141 -6.65 -23.25 12.37
C CYS A 141 -6.30 -24.47 13.23
N ASN A 142 -7.07 -25.56 13.10
CA ASN A 142 -6.80 -26.81 13.82
C ASN A 142 -5.42 -27.45 13.46
N LYS A 143 -4.92 -27.21 12.27
CA LYS A 143 -3.56 -27.64 11.88
C LYS A 143 -2.47 -26.77 12.51
N LEU A 144 -2.77 -25.52 12.84
CA LEU A 144 -1.83 -24.62 13.52
C LEU A 144 -1.58 -25.05 14.96
N ASP A 145 -2.55 -25.68 15.61
CA ASP A 145 -2.44 -26.15 16.99
C ASP A 145 -1.22 -27.07 17.23
N ALA A 146 -0.81 -27.81 16.21
CA ALA A 146 0.42 -28.62 16.24
C ALA A 146 1.72 -27.79 16.18
N VAL A 147 1.65 -26.52 15.79
CA VAL A 147 2.80 -25.64 15.55
C VAL A 147 2.82 -24.48 16.56
N LEU A 148 1.65 -24.07 17.03
CA LEU A 148 1.47 -22.91 17.90
C LEU A 148 1.20 -23.39 19.33
N PRO A 149 1.96 -22.91 20.32
CA PRO A 149 1.86 -23.43 21.70
C PRO A 149 0.55 -23.08 22.40
N THR A 150 -0.34 -22.29 21.77
CA THR A 150 -1.53 -21.79 22.48
C THR A 150 -2.62 -21.22 21.58
N ILE A 151 -3.36 -22.05 20.96
CA ILE A 151 -4.70 -21.73 20.52
C ILE A 151 -5.63 -22.16 21.65
N GLY A 152 -6.30 -21.20 22.31
CA GLY A 152 -7.31 -21.62 23.26
C GLY A 152 -7.38 -20.92 24.63
N VAL A 153 -6.81 -19.72 24.75
CA VAL A 153 -6.94 -18.87 25.93
C VAL A 153 -7.61 -17.54 25.55
N ALA A 154 -8.41 -16.98 26.41
CA ALA A 154 -9.42 -15.98 26.10
C ALA A 154 -8.94 -14.66 25.44
N THR A 155 -7.69 -14.23 25.61
CA THR A 155 -7.17 -12.97 25.02
C THR A 155 -5.65 -12.94 25.02
N ASN A 156 -5.06 -12.29 23.99
CA ASN A 156 -3.62 -12.11 23.87
C ASN A 156 -2.84 -13.43 23.98
N ASP A 157 -3.34 -14.46 23.35
CA ASP A 157 -2.85 -15.83 23.50
C ASP A 157 -1.80 -16.22 22.47
N TYR A 158 -1.61 -15.38 21.45
CA TYR A 158 -0.68 -15.65 20.36
C TYR A 158 0.40 -14.56 20.24
N PRO A 159 1.48 -14.65 21.03
CA PRO A 159 2.66 -13.80 20.86
C PRO A 159 3.45 -14.26 19.64
N VAL A 160 3.67 -13.38 18.68
CA VAL A 160 4.37 -13.68 17.44
C VAL A 160 5.40 -12.61 17.11
N ALA A 161 6.60 -13.03 16.72
CA ALA A 161 7.64 -12.13 16.24
C ALA A 161 8.07 -12.60 14.84
N VAL A 162 7.43 -12.07 13.81
CA VAL A 162 7.75 -12.37 12.42
C VAL A 162 8.71 -11.33 11.84
N PRO A 163 9.65 -11.76 10.99
CA PRO A 163 10.56 -10.83 10.38
C PRO A 163 9.86 -9.95 9.34
N PHE A 164 10.23 -8.70 9.30
CA PHE A 164 10.13 -7.83 8.15
C PHE A 164 11.52 -7.57 7.63
N THR A 165 11.79 -7.88 6.38
CA THR A 165 13.04 -7.58 5.72
C THR A 165 12.83 -6.49 4.69
N ASP A 166 13.80 -5.58 4.59
CA ASP A 166 13.79 -4.51 3.61
C ASP A 166 15.18 -4.40 2.99
N ASN A 167 15.25 -4.67 1.70
CA ASN A 167 16.48 -4.66 0.93
C ASN A 167 16.34 -3.68 -0.22
N ALA A 168 17.20 -2.68 -0.25
CA ALA A 168 17.24 -1.74 -1.34
C ALA A 168 18.65 -1.61 -1.91
N ASP A 169 18.72 -1.48 -3.22
CA ASP A 169 19.93 -1.16 -3.97
C ASP A 169 19.64 0.07 -4.82
N LYS A 170 20.50 1.07 -4.78
CA LYS A 170 20.39 2.23 -5.63
C LYS A 170 21.75 2.62 -6.20
N GLY A 171 21.73 3.14 -7.42
CA GLY A 171 22.91 3.64 -8.11
C GLY A 171 22.60 4.87 -8.93
N ASP A 172 23.53 5.79 -8.97
CA ASP A 172 23.51 6.98 -9.81
C ASP A 172 24.79 7.02 -10.67
N LEU A 173 24.62 7.27 -11.96
CA LEU A 173 25.70 7.65 -12.86
C LEU A 173 25.43 9.06 -13.37
N ARG A 174 26.44 9.93 -13.28
CA ARG A 174 26.42 11.25 -13.90
C ARG A 174 27.65 11.45 -14.75
N LEU A 175 27.43 11.95 -15.95
CA LEU A 175 28.48 12.42 -16.86
C LEU A 175 28.30 13.93 -17.09
N ASP A 176 29.37 14.69 -16.96
CA ASP A 176 29.39 16.11 -17.25
C ASP A 176 30.42 16.36 -18.39
N TYR A 177 29.96 16.91 -19.50
CA TYR A 177 30.78 17.16 -20.68
C TYR A 177 30.87 18.65 -21.00
N GLN A 178 32.04 19.22 -20.85
CA GLN A 178 32.37 20.57 -21.30
C GLN A 178 32.77 20.52 -22.77
N GLN A 179 31.81 20.78 -23.67
CA GLN A 179 32.01 20.74 -25.10
C GLN A 179 33.00 21.82 -25.53
N ASN A 180 32.83 23.03 -25.03
CA ASN A 180 33.68 24.19 -25.21
C ASN A 180 33.40 25.21 -24.08
N ALA A 181 34.03 26.40 -24.14
CA ALA A 181 33.84 27.45 -23.13
C ALA A 181 32.40 27.93 -22.98
N SER A 182 31.57 27.72 -24.00
CA SER A 182 30.21 28.23 -24.05
C SER A 182 29.15 27.14 -23.91
N SER A 183 29.51 25.85 -23.94
CA SER A 183 28.51 24.76 -23.95
C SER A 183 28.93 23.62 -23.05
N SER A 184 28.05 23.29 -22.11
CA SER A 184 28.18 22.15 -21.21
C SER A 184 26.93 21.26 -21.26
N TRP A 185 27.17 19.96 -21.16
CA TRP A 185 26.14 18.92 -21.15
C TRP A 185 26.26 18.08 -19.89
N PHE A 186 25.12 17.57 -19.42
CA PHE A 186 25.13 16.50 -18.45
C PHE A 186 24.17 15.38 -18.86
N LEU A 187 24.54 14.17 -18.52
CA LEU A 187 23.67 13.00 -18.53
C LEU A 187 23.65 12.45 -17.12
N ARG A 188 22.45 12.15 -16.61
CA ARG A 188 22.27 11.43 -15.35
C ARG A 188 21.36 10.23 -15.55
N VAL A 189 21.76 9.09 -14.99
CA VAL A 189 20.96 7.87 -14.90
C VAL A 189 20.90 7.47 -13.43
N SER A 190 19.71 7.20 -12.93
CA SER A 190 19.47 6.74 -11.57
C SER A 190 18.59 5.50 -11.61
N ASP A 191 18.95 4.50 -10.82
CA ASP A 191 18.17 3.28 -10.63
C ASP A 191 18.08 2.96 -9.15
N ARG A 192 16.88 2.54 -8.69
CA ARG A 192 16.64 2.05 -7.33
C ARG A 192 15.71 0.88 -7.40
N LYS A 193 16.12 -0.21 -6.78
CA LYS A 193 15.28 -1.37 -6.53
C LYS A 193 15.14 -1.58 -5.03
N GLU A 194 13.91 -1.83 -4.57
CA GLU A 194 13.62 -2.16 -3.17
C GLU A 194 12.68 -3.37 -3.13
N ASP A 195 13.06 -4.36 -2.34
CA ASP A 195 12.30 -5.56 -2.05
C ASP A 195 12.08 -5.66 -0.52
N GLY A 196 10.87 -5.33 -0.09
CA GLY A 196 10.44 -5.51 1.30
C GLY A 196 9.65 -6.80 1.43
N LYS A 197 10.06 -7.70 2.34
CA LYS A 197 9.32 -8.93 2.62
C LYS A 197 8.71 -8.87 4.00
N ASN A 198 7.37 -8.94 4.04
CA ASN A 198 6.58 -8.94 5.25
C ASN A 198 6.02 -10.35 5.48
N PHE A 199 6.59 -11.07 6.43
CA PHE A 199 6.15 -12.42 6.70
C PHE A 199 4.79 -12.42 7.42
N PRO A 200 3.88 -13.35 7.09
CA PRO A 200 2.57 -13.40 7.70
C PRO A 200 2.64 -13.74 9.19
N ALA A 201 1.87 -13.00 9.99
CA ALA A 201 1.78 -13.22 11.43
C ALA A 201 1.13 -14.57 11.77
N ILE A 202 0.18 -15.00 10.94
CA ILE A 202 -0.41 -16.33 10.99
C ILE A 202 0.08 -17.10 9.77
N PRO A 203 0.58 -18.33 9.91
CA PRO A 203 1.10 -19.10 8.77
C PRO A 203 0.11 -19.23 7.61
N LEU A 204 0.67 -19.28 6.40
CA LEU A 204 -0.13 -19.54 5.20
C LEU A 204 -0.88 -20.88 5.31
N PRO A 205 -2.08 -20.98 4.75
CA PRO A 205 -2.78 -20.02 3.90
C PRO A 205 -3.63 -18.98 4.66
N LEU A 206 -3.63 -18.99 5.99
CA LEU A 206 -4.45 -18.09 6.79
C LEU A 206 -3.96 -16.62 6.77
N ASP A 207 -2.68 -16.37 6.57
CA ASP A 207 -2.00 -15.08 6.40
C ASP A 207 -2.17 -14.08 7.57
N GLY A 208 -3.37 -13.93 8.10
CA GLY A 208 -3.66 -12.97 9.17
C GLY A 208 -3.70 -11.51 8.69
N GLN A 209 -4.08 -11.29 7.43
CA GLN A 209 -4.17 -9.98 6.80
C GLN A 209 -2.86 -9.16 6.85
N THR A 210 -1.73 -9.84 6.72
CA THR A 210 -0.43 -9.20 6.64
C THR A 210 -0.37 -8.25 5.43
N ASN A 211 0.18 -7.04 5.60
CA ASN A 211 0.20 -6.01 4.56
C ASN A 211 0.91 -6.44 3.26
N GLY A 212 1.59 -7.57 3.28
CA GLY A 212 2.23 -8.18 2.11
C GLY A 212 3.63 -7.63 1.84
N ASN A 213 4.24 -8.22 0.82
CA ASN A 213 5.55 -7.84 0.34
C ASN A 213 5.46 -6.53 -0.44
N ILE A 214 6.53 -5.73 -0.42
CA ILE A 214 6.65 -4.46 -1.12
C ILE A 214 7.70 -4.62 -2.22
N TYR A 215 7.41 -4.11 -3.40
CA TYR A 215 8.35 -4.01 -4.50
C TYR A 215 8.34 -2.60 -5.06
N ILE A 216 9.53 -2.01 -5.20
CA ILE A 216 9.70 -0.69 -5.84
C ILE A 216 10.88 -0.79 -6.81
N LEU A 217 10.67 -0.31 -8.03
CA LEU A 217 11.70 -0.09 -9.03
C LEU A 217 11.53 1.32 -9.58
N ASP A 218 12.48 2.20 -9.27
CA ASP A 218 12.53 3.57 -9.76
C ASP A 218 13.67 3.73 -10.74
N GLN A 219 13.37 4.21 -11.94
CA GLN A 219 14.33 4.43 -13.01
C GLN A 219 14.20 5.85 -13.54
N GLN A 220 15.33 6.54 -13.67
CA GLN A 220 15.35 7.93 -14.14
C GLN A 220 16.50 8.17 -15.09
N VAL A 221 16.22 8.95 -16.12
CA VAL A 221 17.25 9.47 -17.04
C VAL A 221 17.02 10.96 -17.21
N ALA A 222 18.08 11.76 -17.12
CA ALA A 222 18.01 13.20 -17.41
C ALA A 222 19.19 13.61 -18.27
N LEU A 223 18.90 14.36 -19.32
CA LEU A 223 19.88 14.99 -20.21
C LEU A 223 19.67 16.51 -20.16
N GLY A 224 20.75 17.26 -20.06
CA GLY A 224 20.66 18.72 -20.09
C GLY A 224 21.83 19.35 -20.80
N ASN A 225 21.57 20.53 -21.35
CA ASN A 225 22.57 21.40 -21.97
C ASN A 225 22.42 22.82 -21.46
N THR A 226 23.54 23.43 -21.10
CA THR A 226 23.61 24.87 -20.85
C THR A 226 24.50 25.48 -21.89
N HIS A 227 24.02 26.46 -22.66
CA HIS A 227 24.73 27.12 -23.74
C HIS A 227 24.75 28.65 -23.55
N LEU A 228 25.94 29.22 -23.66
CA LEU A 228 26.16 30.67 -23.59
C LEU A 228 26.27 31.24 -25.02
N PHE A 229 25.36 32.14 -25.37
CA PHE A 229 25.45 32.94 -26.61
C PHE A 229 26.08 34.29 -26.30
N GLY A 230 27.39 34.36 -26.46
CA GLY A 230 28.16 35.52 -26.05
C GLY A 230 28.22 35.70 -24.53
N MET A 231 28.28 36.95 -24.05
CA MET A 231 28.45 37.28 -22.64
C MET A 231 27.13 37.53 -21.90
N ASN A 232 26.01 37.59 -22.60
CA ASN A 232 24.76 38.11 -22.05
C ASN A 232 23.51 37.24 -22.30
N LYS A 233 23.67 36.06 -22.90
CA LYS A 233 22.54 35.15 -23.15
C LYS A 233 22.90 33.75 -22.72
N VAL A 234 21.97 33.09 -21.99
CA VAL A 234 22.14 31.71 -21.53
C VAL A 234 20.87 30.92 -21.91
N LEU A 235 21.09 29.82 -22.56
CA LEU A 235 20.05 28.79 -22.78
C LEU A 235 20.35 27.62 -21.84
N ASP A 236 19.34 27.17 -21.09
CA ASP A 236 19.36 25.93 -20.30
C ASP A 236 18.19 25.06 -20.76
N ALA A 237 18.51 23.94 -21.42
CA ALA A 237 17.54 22.99 -21.92
C ALA A 237 17.75 21.63 -21.25
N ARG A 238 16.66 21.03 -20.77
CA ARG A 238 16.70 19.74 -20.07
C ARG A 238 15.55 18.87 -20.52
N VAL A 239 15.75 17.55 -20.47
CA VAL A 239 14.71 16.56 -20.58
C VAL A 239 14.92 15.49 -19.53
N GLY A 240 13.88 15.18 -18.80
CA GLY A 240 13.81 14.10 -17.82
C GLY A 240 12.81 13.05 -18.23
N LEU A 241 13.14 11.79 -17.98
CA LEU A 241 12.23 10.67 -18.06
C LEU A 241 12.37 9.88 -16.76
N SER A 242 11.26 9.65 -16.07
CA SER A 242 11.20 8.78 -14.91
C SER A 242 10.11 7.73 -15.06
N ARG A 243 10.37 6.56 -14.50
CA ARG A 243 9.41 5.46 -14.43
C ARG A 243 9.56 4.76 -13.10
N THR A 244 8.42 4.56 -12.43
CA THR A 244 8.32 3.74 -11.22
C THR A 244 7.46 2.52 -11.51
N LYS A 245 7.86 1.38 -10.97
CA LYS A 245 6.98 0.22 -10.76
C LYS A 245 6.94 0.00 -9.26
N ALA A 246 5.79 0.24 -8.65
CA ALA A 246 5.60 0.04 -7.22
C ALA A 246 4.37 -0.81 -6.94
N GLY A 247 4.45 -1.66 -5.94
CA GLY A 247 3.30 -2.48 -5.57
C GLY A 247 3.50 -3.24 -4.28
N LYS A 248 2.40 -3.83 -3.85
CA LYS A 248 2.36 -4.76 -2.72
C LYS A 248 1.57 -6.01 -3.07
N PHE A 249 1.98 -7.14 -2.54
CA PHE A 249 1.36 -8.43 -2.80
C PHE A 249 1.66 -9.40 -1.65
N THR A 250 0.77 -10.33 -1.42
CA THR A 250 0.98 -11.41 -0.44
C THR A 250 1.53 -12.67 -1.11
N ASP A 251 2.23 -13.51 -0.37
CA ASP A 251 2.72 -14.80 -0.88
C ASP A 251 1.56 -15.79 -1.15
N SER A 252 0.35 -15.50 -0.64
CA SER A 252 -0.86 -16.31 -0.85
C SER A 252 -1.54 -16.07 -2.20
N ILE A 253 -1.00 -15.21 -3.08
CA ILE A 253 -1.53 -14.99 -4.42
C ILE A 253 -1.31 -16.22 -5.27
N GLY A 254 -2.39 -16.73 -5.88
CA GLY A 254 -2.35 -17.94 -6.71
C GLY A 254 -2.38 -19.26 -5.93
N ASP A 255 -2.48 -19.22 -4.60
CA ASP A 255 -2.68 -20.42 -3.78
C ASP A 255 -4.12 -20.96 -3.95
N ASN A 256 -4.25 -22.21 -4.35
CA ASN A 256 -5.52 -22.90 -4.53
C ASN A 256 -6.07 -23.56 -3.25
N ALA A 257 -5.43 -23.32 -2.11
CA ALA A 257 -5.82 -23.94 -0.83
C ALA A 257 -7.29 -23.67 -0.45
N PHE A 258 -7.85 -22.58 -0.94
CA PHE A 258 -9.23 -22.13 -0.68
C PHE A 258 -10.10 -22.11 -1.93
N ASN A 259 -9.96 -23.08 -2.80
CA ASN A 259 -10.90 -23.25 -3.91
C ASN A 259 -12.21 -23.86 -3.37
N ILE A 260 -13.11 -23.00 -2.87
CA ILE A 260 -14.39 -23.41 -2.27
C ILE A 260 -15.47 -23.28 -3.34
N PRO A 261 -16.18 -24.37 -3.69
CA PRO A 261 -17.31 -24.29 -4.60
C PRO A 261 -18.39 -23.31 -4.11
N GLY A 262 -18.85 -22.45 -5.00
CA GLY A 262 -19.90 -21.46 -4.68
C GLY A 262 -19.36 -20.14 -4.10
N LEU A 263 -18.07 -20.03 -3.78
CA LEU A 263 -17.48 -18.75 -3.39
C LEU A 263 -17.45 -17.81 -4.59
N PRO A 264 -17.99 -16.58 -4.47
CA PRO A 264 -17.93 -15.59 -5.55
C PRO A 264 -16.49 -15.29 -5.95
N SER A 265 -16.21 -15.32 -7.25
CA SER A 265 -14.89 -15.01 -7.80
C SER A 265 -15.02 -14.33 -9.15
N LEU A 266 -13.97 -13.64 -9.58
CA LEU A 266 -13.89 -13.05 -10.92
C LEU A 266 -13.28 -14.04 -11.90
N ALA A 267 -13.75 -14.02 -13.16
CA ALA A 267 -13.18 -14.82 -14.22
C ALA A 267 -11.69 -14.52 -14.41
N GLY A 268 -10.85 -15.56 -14.40
CA GLY A 268 -9.40 -15.44 -14.51
C GLY A 268 -8.68 -15.01 -13.24
N ILE A 269 -9.42 -14.77 -12.15
CA ILE A 269 -8.87 -14.50 -10.81
C ILE A 269 -9.16 -15.72 -9.95
N SER A 270 -8.12 -16.40 -9.55
CA SER A 270 -8.26 -17.62 -8.74
C SER A 270 -7.17 -17.69 -7.68
N GLY A 271 -7.46 -18.45 -6.64
CA GLY A 271 -6.51 -18.83 -5.61
C GLY A 271 -6.43 -17.89 -4.41
N GLY A 272 -6.03 -18.48 -3.32
CA GLY A 272 -5.86 -17.86 -2.01
C GLY A 272 -7.16 -17.57 -1.25
N LEU A 273 -7.02 -17.35 0.03
CA LEU A 273 -8.12 -17.00 0.91
C LEU A 273 -8.53 -15.54 0.69
N PRO A 274 -9.83 -15.22 0.52
CA PRO A 274 -10.30 -13.84 0.55
C PRO A 274 -9.99 -13.17 1.90
N SER A 275 -10.16 -11.87 1.97
CA SER A 275 -10.13 -11.17 3.26
C SER A 275 -11.33 -11.58 4.10
N VAL A 276 -11.08 -12.03 5.32
CA VAL A 276 -12.14 -12.46 6.27
C VAL A 276 -11.90 -11.73 7.58
N GLY A 277 -12.64 -10.64 7.80
CA GLY A 277 -12.59 -9.85 9.03
C GLY A 277 -13.61 -10.34 10.03
N ILE A 278 -13.19 -10.60 11.27
CA ILE A 278 -14.05 -11.02 12.37
C ILE A 278 -13.82 -10.08 13.55
N THR A 279 -14.85 -9.40 13.99
CA THR A 279 -14.78 -8.48 15.14
C THR A 279 -14.70 -9.27 16.45
N GLY A 280 -14.16 -8.65 17.49
CA GLY A 280 -14.17 -9.20 18.85
C GLY A 280 -12.83 -9.82 19.32
N PHE A 281 -11.87 -10.01 18.43
CA PHE A 281 -10.55 -10.54 18.79
C PHE A 281 -9.51 -9.42 18.87
N THR A 282 -8.94 -9.18 20.03
CA THR A 282 -7.96 -8.09 20.24
C THR A 282 -6.67 -8.35 19.45
N GLY A 283 -6.23 -7.36 18.67
CA GLY A 283 -5.02 -7.45 17.85
C GLY A 283 -5.15 -8.35 16.62
N PHE A 284 -6.28 -9.03 16.44
CA PHE A 284 -6.56 -9.86 15.29
C PHE A 284 -7.38 -9.09 14.27
N THR A 285 -6.86 -8.98 13.05
CA THR A 285 -7.53 -8.25 11.98
C THR A 285 -8.38 -9.16 11.09
N GLY A 286 -8.10 -10.46 11.06
CA GLY A 286 -8.84 -11.44 10.30
C GLY A 286 -7.95 -12.52 9.68
N PHE A 287 -8.55 -13.35 8.86
CA PHE A 287 -7.88 -14.37 8.05
C PHE A 287 -7.76 -13.93 6.59
N GLY A 288 -6.87 -14.57 5.87
CA GLY A 288 -6.65 -14.34 4.46
C GLY A 288 -5.81 -13.08 4.22
N ARG A 289 -5.74 -12.70 2.96
CA ARG A 289 -5.00 -11.52 2.52
C ARG A 289 -5.75 -10.24 2.87
N PRO A 290 -5.05 -9.10 3.02
CA PRO A 290 -5.73 -7.82 3.09
C PRO A 290 -6.56 -7.57 1.83
N SER A 291 -7.72 -6.96 1.96
CA SER A 291 -8.59 -6.61 0.83
C SER A 291 -7.90 -5.74 -0.22
N THR A 292 -6.85 -5.01 0.17
CA THR A 292 -6.05 -4.11 -0.69
C THR A 292 -4.89 -4.81 -1.41
N ASN A 293 -4.78 -6.13 -1.37
CA ASN A 293 -3.72 -6.89 -2.05
C ASN A 293 -4.28 -7.80 -3.15
N PRO A 294 -3.61 -7.88 -4.32
CA PRO A 294 -2.42 -7.13 -4.75
C PRO A 294 -2.75 -5.71 -5.22
N GLN A 295 -1.76 -4.82 -5.17
CA GLN A 295 -1.87 -3.46 -5.67
C GLN A 295 -0.60 -3.11 -6.45
N TRP A 296 -0.75 -2.54 -7.66
CA TRP A 296 0.38 -2.15 -8.50
C TRP A 296 0.14 -0.79 -9.15
N GLN A 297 1.18 0.03 -9.20
CA GLN A 297 1.18 1.33 -9.85
C GLN A 297 2.43 1.48 -10.72
N TYR A 298 2.26 2.10 -11.88
CA TYR A 298 3.32 2.28 -12.87
C TYR A 298 3.35 3.73 -13.37
N PRO A 299 3.59 4.72 -12.47
CA PRO A 299 3.71 6.11 -12.89
C PRO A 299 4.96 6.32 -13.73
N SER A 300 4.82 7.17 -14.73
CA SER A 300 5.90 7.62 -15.59
C SER A 300 5.72 9.10 -15.92
N LEU A 301 6.82 9.84 -16.04
CA LEU A 301 6.85 11.26 -16.33
C LEU A 301 7.88 11.55 -17.40
N LEU A 302 7.48 12.28 -18.42
CA LEU A 302 8.36 12.97 -19.37
C LEU A 302 8.30 14.46 -19.09
N ASP A 303 9.45 15.09 -18.84
CA ASP A 303 9.59 16.48 -18.40
C ASP A 303 10.70 17.21 -19.22
N PRO A 304 10.41 17.64 -20.47
CA PRO A 304 11.27 18.56 -21.19
C PRO A 304 11.01 20.01 -20.74
N LYS A 305 12.12 20.75 -20.51
CA LYS A 305 12.06 22.16 -20.14
C LYS A 305 13.19 22.98 -20.75
N VAL A 306 12.90 24.21 -21.02
CA VAL A 306 13.85 25.18 -21.57
C VAL A 306 13.72 26.52 -20.86
N ASN A 307 14.86 27.08 -20.47
CA ASN A 307 14.97 28.41 -19.89
C ASN A 307 15.95 29.23 -20.69
N PHE A 308 15.58 30.46 -21.01
CA PHE A 308 16.45 31.39 -21.70
C PHE A 308 16.58 32.67 -20.89
N THR A 309 17.79 33.05 -20.57
CA THR A 309 18.13 34.28 -19.85
C THR A 309 18.86 35.25 -20.80
N TRP A 310 18.42 36.49 -20.81
CA TRP A 310 19.02 37.55 -21.61
C TRP A 310 19.28 38.82 -20.79
N ILE A 311 20.51 39.21 -20.62
CA ILE A 311 20.91 40.45 -19.97
C ILE A 311 21.04 41.52 -21.04
N LYS A 312 20.21 42.57 -20.95
CA LYS A 312 20.24 43.70 -21.91
C LYS A 312 20.17 45.02 -21.15
N GLY A 313 21.31 45.70 -21.06
CA GLY A 313 21.40 46.95 -20.28
C GLY A 313 21.06 46.70 -18.81
N ASN A 314 20.06 47.40 -18.32
CA ASN A 314 19.58 47.28 -16.94
C ASN A 314 18.53 46.17 -16.73
N HIS A 315 18.22 45.39 -17.74
CA HIS A 315 17.21 44.33 -17.72
C HIS A 315 17.88 42.94 -17.68
N SER A 316 17.33 42.08 -16.84
CA SER A 316 17.63 40.65 -16.83
C SER A 316 16.36 39.84 -17.14
N LEU A 317 16.15 39.63 -18.43
CA LEU A 317 14.98 38.94 -18.95
C LEU A 317 15.15 37.42 -18.84
N LYS A 318 14.12 36.71 -18.35
CA LYS A 318 14.05 35.26 -18.31
C LYS A 318 12.77 34.78 -18.96
N PHE A 319 12.89 33.75 -19.78
CA PHE A 319 11.78 33.09 -20.44
C PHE A 319 11.90 31.60 -20.17
N GLY A 320 10.82 30.93 -19.89
CA GLY A 320 10.82 29.50 -19.69
C GLY A 320 9.58 28.84 -20.22
N TYR A 321 9.78 27.61 -20.67
CA TYR A 321 8.73 26.66 -21.02
C TYR A 321 9.06 25.32 -20.40
N GLU A 322 8.06 24.68 -19.80
CA GLU A 322 8.11 23.34 -19.24
C GLU A 322 6.86 22.60 -19.68
N TYR A 323 7.06 21.39 -20.21
CA TYR A 323 6.02 20.47 -20.57
C TYR A 323 6.16 19.23 -19.71
N GLU A 324 5.08 18.81 -19.09
CA GLU A 324 5.03 17.55 -18.36
C GLU A 324 3.98 16.63 -18.98
N HIS A 325 4.37 15.40 -19.24
CA HIS A 325 3.45 14.35 -19.63
C HIS A 325 3.53 13.22 -18.64
N ILE A 326 2.44 13.04 -17.89
CA ILE A 326 2.27 11.98 -16.90
C ILE A 326 1.42 10.89 -17.51
N TRP A 327 1.86 9.65 -17.39
CA TRP A 327 1.02 8.48 -17.64
C TRP A 327 1.23 7.46 -16.54
N MET A 328 0.16 6.83 -16.11
CA MET A 328 0.16 5.90 -14.99
C MET A 328 -0.81 4.77 -15.24
N ALA A 329 -0.32 3.53 -15.20
CA ALA A 329 -1.20 2.37 -15.07
C ALA A 329 -1.40 2.06 -13.57
N VAL A 330 -2.66 1.92 -13.17
CA VAL A 330 -3.05 1.60 -11.79
C VAL A 330 -3.85 0.32 -11.79
N ASN A 331 -3.32 -0.70 -11.11
CA ASN A 331 -4.00 -1.95 -10.81
C ASN A 331 -4.25 -1.98 -9.30
N ASP A 332 -5.38 -1.44 -8.88
CA ASP A 332 -5.79 -1.30 -7.48
C ASP A 332 -7.26 -1.69 -7.33
N ASN A 333 -7.52 -2.96 -7.54
CA ASN A 333 -8.87 -3.52 -7.48
C ASN A 333 -9.12 -4.07 -6.08
N ASN A 334 -9.81 -3.30 -5.26
CA ASN A 334 -10.04 -3.62 -3.85
C ASN A 334 -11.53 -3.92 -3.58
N PRO A 335 -11.86 -5.12 -3.12
CA PRO A 335 -11.06 -6.33 -2.98
C PRO A 335 -11.12 -7.23 -4.23
N LEU A 336 -9.97 -7.54 -4.84
CA LEU A 336 -9.91 -8.37 -6.05
C LEU A 336 -10.33 -9.82 -5.81
N TYR A 337 -10.07 -10.35 -4.61
CA TYR A 337 -10.35 -11.75 -4.23
C TYR A 337 -11.55 -11.89 -3.29
N GLY A 338 -12.29 -10.80 -3.11
CA GLY A 338 -13.40 -10.74 -2.17
C GLY A 338 -12.98 -10.38 -0.74
N SER A 339 -13.92 -9.82 -0.02
CA SER A 339 -13.79 -9.47 1.40
C SER A 339 -15.10 -9.75 2.13
N PHE A 340 -15.01 -10.53 3.18
CA PHE A 340 -16.11 -10.85 4.10
C PHE A 340 -15.89 -10.14 5.42
N SER A 341 -16.95 -9.58 6.00
CA SER A 341 -16.92 -8.96 7.32
C SER A 341 -18.00 -9.57 8.21
N TYR A 342 -17.59 -9.97 9.40
CA TYR A 342 -18.46 -10.52 10.46
C TYR A 342 -18.38 -9.59 11.67
N ALA A 343 -19.20 -8.55 11.66
CA ALA A 343 -19.18 -7.48 12.66
C ALA A 343 -20.57 -7.13 13.22
N ALA A 344 -21.62 -7.83 12.80
CA ALA A 344 -22.98 -7.52 13.24
C ALA A 344 -23.32 -8.15 14.59
N GLY A 345 -22.75 -9.32 14.91
CA GLY A 345 -23.12 -10.10 16.09
C GLY A 345 -24.58 -10.56 16.06
N SER A 346 -25.09 -10.85 14.87
CA SER A 346 -26.55 -11.15 14.66
C SER A 346 -26.93 -12.54 15.13
N SER A 347 -25.97 -13.43 15.32
CA SER A 347 -26.18 -14.81 15.75
C SER A 347 -26.29 -14.95 17.29
N VAL A 348 -26.22 -13.84 17.99
CA VAL A 348 -26.30 -13.81 19.44
C VAL A 348 -27.71 -14.05 19.87
N CYS A 349 -27.91 -14.94 20.76
CA CYS A 349 -29.13 -15.12 21.53
C CYS A 349 -30.44 -15.28 20.77
N PRO A 350 -31.26 -16.27 21.16
CA PRO A 350 -32.62 -16.38 20.68
C PRO A 350 -33.35 -15.07 20.90
N SER A 351 -33.81 -14.45 19.84
CA SER A 351 -34.56 -13.20 19.90
C SER A 351 -35.84 -13.32 19.08
N THR A 352 -36.92 -12.74 19.56
CA THR A 352 -38.11 -12.51 18.76
C THR A 352 -38.05 -11.10 18.15
N LYS A 353 -38.37 -10.98 16.87
CA LYS A 353 -38.56 -9.67 16.22
C LYS A 353 -40.00 -9.21 16.43
N VAL A 354 -40.19 -8.16 17.23
CA VAL A 354 -41.47 -7.48 17.36
C VAL A 354 -41.31 -6.09 16.74
N ASN A 355 -42.06 -5.81 15.67
CA ASN A 355 -42.04 -4.55 14.94
C ASN A 355 -40.63 -4.16 14.44
N GLY A 356 -39.81 -5.13 14.00
CA GLY A 356 -38.46 -4.91 13.51
C GLY A 356 -37.38 -4.78 14.60
N VAL A 357 -37.76 -4.76 15.88
CA VAL A 357 -36.82 -4.72 17.00
C VAL A 357 -36.59 -6.14 17.52
N SER A 358 -35.32 -6.58 17.56
CA SER A 358 -34.94 -7.86 18.17
C SER A 358 -34.94 -7.75 19.69
N THR A 359 -35.84 -8.52 20.35
CA THR A 359 -35.87 -8.61 21.80
C THR A 359 -35.38 -10.00 22.22
N PRO A 360 -34.33 -10.13 23.04
CA PRO A 360 -33.85 -11.42 23.53
C PRO A 360 -34.96 -12.16 24.27
N THR A 361 -35.15 -13.44 23.95
CA THR A 361 -36.16 -14.30 24.62
C THR A 361 -35.57 -15.01 25.84
N ASP A 362 -34.23 -15.04 25.97
CA ASP A 362 -33.53 -15.64 27.09
C ASP A 362 -32.96 -14.54 28.01
N ALA A 363 -33.32 -14.58 29.29
CA ALA A 363 -32.86 -13.61 30.29
C ALA A 363 -31.34 -13.63 30.50
N ASN A 364 -30.65 -14.74 30.22
CA ASN A 364 -29.21 -14.87 30.29
C ASN A 364 -28.52 -14.10 29.16
N CYS A 365 -29.21 -13.79 28.09
CA CYS A 365 -28.72 -13.05 26.96
C CYS A 365 -28.60 -11.53 27.21
N ALA A 366 -29.41 -10.98 28.07
CA ALA A 366 -29.44 -9.54 28.34
C ALA A 366 -28.14 -9.01 29.01
N SER A 367 -27.36 -9.91 29.64
CA SER A 367 -26.08 -9.57 30.29
C SER A 367 -24.84 -9.83 29.45
N LEU A 368 -24.99 -10.40 28.25
CA LEU A 368 -23.87 -10.87 27.40
C LEU A 368 -23.72 -10.01 26.16
N THR A 369 -23.67 -8.69 26.31
CA THR A 369 -23.36 -7.77 25.22
C THR A 369 -21.90 -7.91 24.80
N ALA A 370 -21.69 -8.18 23.50
CA ALA A 370 -20.41 -8.06 22.79
C ALA A 370 -19.25 -8.97 23.25
N VAL A 371 -19.50 -10.26 23.36
CA VAL A 371 -18.40 -11.25 23.44
C VAL A 371 -17.98 -11.69 22.04
N SER A 372 -16.70 -12.08 21.88
CA SER A 372 -16.12 -12.59 20.62
C SER A 372 -16.94 -13.72 20.00
N ASP A 373 -17.51 -14.59 20.82
CA ASP A 373 -18.37 -15.70 20.43
C ASP A 373 -19.53 -15.33 19.49
N ASN A 374 -20.05 -14.11 19.62
CA ASN A 374 -21.17 -13.63 18.81
C ASN A 374 -20.74 -13.44 17.34
N TYR A 375 -19.61 -12.80 17.14
CA TYR A 375 -19.06 -12.56 15.81
C TYR A 375 -18.47 -13.86 15.23
N TRP A 376 -17.95 -14.73 16.10
CA TRP A 376 -17.50 -16.05 15.72
C TRP A 376 -18.66 -16.94 15.26
N ALA A 377 -19.82 -16.86 15.92
CA ALA A 377 -21.04 -17.55 15.49
C ALA A 377 -21.52 -17.06 14.12
N ASP A 378 -21.54 -15.74 13.89
CA ASP A 378 -21.84 -15.17 12.57
C ASP A 378 -20.91 -15.75 11.50
N PHE A 379 -19.61 -15.82 11.80
CA PHE A 379 -18.62 -16.42 10.91
C PHE A 379 -18.89 -17.92 10.68
N LEU A 380 -19.16 -18.70 11.73
CA LEU A 380 -19.44 -20.13 11.60
C LEU A 380 -20.67 -20.41 10.74
N PHE A 381 -21.72 -19.60 10.86
CA PHE A 381 -22.94 -19.75 10.04
C PHE A 381 -22.78 -19.16 8.63
N GLY A 382 -21.75 -18.37 8.36
CA GLY A 382 -21.59 -17.64 7.11
C GLY A 382 -22.58 -16.46 7.01
N ASN A 383 -22.90 -15.83 8.14
CA ASN A 383 -23.78 -14.68 8.23
C ASN A 383 -22.95 -13.40 8.23
N GLU A 384 -22.35 -13.09 7.09
CA GLU A 384 -21.59 -11.85 6.90
C GLU A 384 -22.51 -10.64 6.92
N ASN A 385 -22.07 -9.56 7.58
CA ASN A 385 -22.77 -8.27 7.51
C ASN A 385 -22.38 -7.46 6.27
N ASN A 386 -21.26 -7.80 5.65
CA ASN A 386 -20.83 -7.19 4.39
C ASN A 386 -19.96 -8.15 3.59
N TYR A 387 -20.26 -8.22 2.30
CA TYR A 387 -19.41 -8.84 1.28
C TYR A 387 -19.09 -7.83 0.19
N SER A 388 -17.86 -7.79 -0.24
CA SER A 388 -17.38 -6.93 -1.33
C SER A 388 -16.53 -7.72 -2.31
N LEU A 389 -16.69 -7.42 -3.58
CA LEU A 389 -15.86 -7.94 -4.67
C LEU A 389 -15.71 -6.85 -5.73
N ALA A 390 -14.48 -6.49 -6.07
CA ALA A 390 -14.21 -5.50 -7.11
C ALA A 390 -14.08 -6.16 -8.49
N ASN A 391 -14.51 -5.45 -9.54
CA ASN A 391 -14.21 -5.84 -10.91
C ASN A 391 -12.72 -5.65 -11.21
N TYR A 392 -12.14 -6.58 -11.98
CA TYR A 392 -10.77 -6.42 -12.43
C TYR A 392 -10.67 -5.36 -13.53
N PHE A 393 -9.90 -4.32 -13.25
CA PHE A 393 -9.67 -3.23 -14.16
C PHE A 393 -8.30 -2.60 -13.91
N VAL A 394 -7.57 -2.31 -14.98
CA VAL A 394 -6.33 -1.53 -14.92
C VAL A 394 -6.60 -0.16 -15.53
N ALA A 395 -6.61 0.87 -14.69
CA ALA A 395 -6.77 2.25 -15.13
C ALA A 395 -5.48 2.77 -15.78
N HIS A 396 -5.58 3.31 -16.99
CA HIS A 396 -4.46 3.97 -17.68
C HIS A 396 -4.70 5.47 -17.72
N LEU A 397 -4.24 6.15 -16.68
CA LEU A 397 -4.42 7.59 -16.49
C LEU A 397 -3.34 8.36 -17.25
N ARG A 398 -3.73 9.53 -17.80
CA ARG A 398 -2.85 10.47 -18.49
C ARG A 398 -3.19 11.89 -18.10
N GLN A 399 -2.16 12.72 -18.02
CA GLN A 399 -2.28 14.14 -17.78
C GLN A 399 -1.15 14.86 -18.50
N THR A 400 -1.42 16.07 -19.01
CA THR A 400 -0.40 16.97 -19.56
C THR A 400 -0.44 18.31 -18.84
N MET A 401 0.73 18.89 -18.66
CA MET A 401 0.88 20.23 -18.11
C MET A 401 1.77 21.05 -19.04
N ASP A 402 1.35 22.29 -19.31
CA ASP A 402 2.10 23.27 -20.09
C ASP A 402 2.30 24.51 -19.23
N ASN A 403 3.56 24.86 -19.00
CA ASN A 403 3.94 25.97 -18.16
C ASN A 403 4.82 26.93 -18.93
N VAL A 404 4.43 28.20 -19.01
CA VAL A 404 5.19 29.27 -19.67
C VAL A 404 5.37 30.41 -18.71
N TYR A 405 6.56 30.99 -18.68
CA TYR A 405 6.77 32.20 -17.90
C TYR A 405 7.69 33.20 -18.60
N VAL A 406 7.52 34.46 -18.24
CA VAL A 406 8.42 35.57 -18.56
C VAL A 406 8.65 36.38 -17.30
N GLN A 407 9.91 36.75 -17.08
CA GLN A 407 10.32 37.57 -15.93
C GLN A 407 11.35 38.60 -16.37
N ASP A 408 11.31 39.78 -15.78
CA ASP A 408 12.32 40.83 -15.93
C ASP A 408 12.75 41.35 -14.56
N ASP A 409 14.03 41.27 -14.27
CA ASP A 409 14.66 41.93 -13.14
C ASP A 409 15.24 43.27 -13.66
N TRP A 410 14.46 44.34 -13.58
CA TRP A 410 14.80 45.65 -14.12
C TRP A 410 15.44 46.55 -13.05
N LYS A 411 16.70 46.88 -13.22
CA LYS A 411 17.41 47.88 -12.42
C LYS A 411 17.08 49.27 -12.94
N VAL A 412 16.04 49.90 -12.36
CA VAL A 412 15.62 51.25 -12.77
C VAL A 412 16.73 52.27 -12.47
N ASN A 413 17.36 52.14 -11.31
CA ASN A 413 18.51 52.95 -10.89
C ASN A 413 19.33 52.18 -9.84
N SER A 414 20.34 52.83 -9.22
CA SER A 414 21.18 52.20 -8.20
C SER A 414 20.47 51.81 -6.90
N GLN A 415 19.28 52.37 -6.65
CA GLN A 415 18.50 52.18 -5.42
C GLN A 415 17.21 51.41 -5.63
N LEU A 416 16.74 51.25 -6.88
CA LEU A 416 15.47 50.61 -7.20
C LEU A 416 15.65 49.52 -8.26
N THR A 417 15.23 48.33 -7.91
CA THR A 417 15.07 47.20 -8.84
C THR A 417 13.62 46.73 -8.80
N LEU A 418 12.98 46.62 -9.97
CA LEU A 418 11.66 46.08 -10.13
C LEU A 418 11.76 44.65 -10.64
N ASN A 419 11.09 43.69 -9.97
CA ASN A 419 10.99 42.30 -10.40
C ASN A 419 9.56 42.13 -10.94
N LEU A 420 9.43 41.98 -12.24
CA LEU A 420 8.18 41.83 -12.96
C LEU A 420 8.10 40.46 -13.59
N GLY A 421 6.96 39.80 -13.53
CA GLY A 421 6.82 38.48 -14.14
C GLY A 421 5.38 38.08 -14.37
N LEU A 422 5.19 37.25 -15.37
CA LEU A 422 3.94 36.58 -15.67
C LEU A 422 4.22 35.11 -15.87
N ARG A 423 3.39 34.23 -15.26
CA ARG A 423 3.39 32.81 -15.47
C ARG A 423 1.99 32.37 -15.86
N TRP A 424 1.94 31.55 -16.89
CA TRP A 424 0.73 30.85 -17.31
C TRP A 424 0.97 29.36 -17.18
N GLU A 425 -0.02 28.69 -16.58
CA GLU A 425 0.01 27.26 -16.34
C GLU A 425 -1.29 26.67 -16.86
N TYR A 426 -1.16 25.57 -17.58
CA TYR A 426 -2.27 24.76 -18.01
C TYR A 426 -2.05 23.34 -17.52
N GLU A 427 -2.99 22.85 -16.75
CA GLU A 427 -3.04 21.49 -16.27
C GLU A 427 -4.29 20.83 -16.85
N SER A 428 -4.09 19.82 -17.72
CA SER A 428 -5.22 19.06 -18.23
C SER A 428 -5.80 18.20 -17.11
N PRO A 429 -7.12 17.99 -17.09
CA PRO A 429 -7.70 16.97 -16.22
C PRO A 429 -7.08 15.59 -16.50
N TYR A 430 -7.04 14.73 -15.47
CA TYR A 430 -6.74 13.32 -15.69
C TYR A 430 -7.76 12.70 -16.64
N SER A 431 -7.27 12.01 -17.65
CA SER A 431 -8.07 11.23 -18.57
C SER A 431 -7.66 9.75 -18.52
N GLU A 432 -8.61 8.85 -18.64
CA GLU A 432 -8.34 7.43 -18.80
C GLU A 432 -8.41 7.09 -20.28
N TRP A 433 -7.46 6.30 -20.79
CA TRP A 433 -7.25 6.12 -22.24
C TRP A 433 -8.44 5.47 -22.97
N LYS A 434 -9.30 4.71 -22.23
CA LYS A 434 -10.54 4.09 -22.78
C LYS A 434 -11.80 4.76 -22.24
N ASN A 435 -11.65 5.89 -21.55
CA ASN A 435 -12.75 6.60 -20.89
C ASN A 435 -13.49 5.77 -19.82
N ASN A 436 -12.80 4.83 -19.19
CA ASN A 436 -13.36 3.97 -18.12
C ASN A 436 -13.34 4.66 -16.76
N VAL A 437 -13.75 5.90 -16.70
CA VAL A 437 -13.92 6.66 -15.46
C VAL A 437 -15.31 7.27 -15.43
N SER A 438 -15.82 7.49 -14.23
CA SER A 438 -17.12 8.13 -14.00
C SER A 438 -17.01 9.17 -12.91
N ASN A 439 -17.93 10.12 -12.91
CA ASN A 439 -18.04 11.14 -11.87
C ASN A 439 -19.45 11.17 -11.34
N PHE A 440 -19.63 11.68 -10.14
CA PHE A 440 -20.95 11.89 -9.55
C PHE A 440 -21.31 13.37 -9.58
N ASP A 441 -22.46 13.68 -10.17
CA ASP A 441 -23.03 15.02 -10.11
C ASP A 441 -23.97 15.13 -8.89
N PRO A 442 -23.58 15.84 -7.84
CA PRO A 442 -24.42 15.97 -6.65
C PRO A 442 -25.68 16.79 -6.88
N SER A 443 -25.71 17.64 -7.90
CA SER A 443 -26.88 18.48 -8.21
C SER A 443 -28.04 17.69 -8.82
N THR A 444 -27.71 16.72 -9.66
CA THR A 444 -28.67 15.82 -10.31
C THR A 444 -28.78 14.46 -9.64
N GLN A 445 -27.90 14.17 -8.68
CA GLN A 445 -27.73 12.86 -8.02
C GLN A 445 -27.51 11.71 -9.02
N THR A 446 -26.82 11.98 -10.11
CA THR A 446 -26.55 11.01 -11.18
C THR A 446 -25.06 10.74 -11.33
N VAL A 447 -24.72 9.52 -11.79
CA VAL A 447 -23.37 9.18 -12.22
C VAL A 447 -23.21 9.60 -13.67
N LEU A 448 -22.20 10.40 -13.95
CA LEU A 448 -21.87 10.87 -15.28
C LEU A 448 -20.82 9.93 -15.89
N THR A 449 -20.99 9.58 -17.16
CA THR A 449 -20.06 8.77 -17.93
C THR A 449 -19.74 9.45 -19.25
N ILE A 450 -18.58 9.17 -19.84
CA ILE A 450 -18.27 9.59 -21.19
C ILE A 450 -18.83 8.57 -22.19
N THR A 451 -19.51 9.04 -23.21
CA THR A 451 -19.94 8.17 -24.31
C THR A 451 -18.72 7.59 -25.04
N PRO A 452 -18.65 6.28 -25.31
CA PRO A 452 -17.55 5.69 -26.06
C PRO A 452 -17.35 6.40 -27.41
N GLY A 453 -16.11 6.81 -27.69
CA GLY A 453 -15.78 7.54 -28.92
C GLY A 453 -16.04 9.04 -28.88
N ALA A 454 -16.55 9.60 -27.78
CA ALA A 454 -16.73 11.03 -27.64
C ALA A 454 -15.38 11.77 -27.58
N THR A 455 -15.29 12.91 -28.23
CA THR A 455 -14.14 13.82 -28.15
C THR A 455 -14.24 14.72 -26.92
N ALA A 456 -13.15 15.38 -26.58
CA ALA A 456 -13.13 16.30 -25.47
C ALA A 456 -14.19 17.41 -25.66
N GLY A 457 -15.15 17.54 -24.75
CA GLY A 457 -16.25 18.50 -24.80
C GLY A 457 -17.65 17.89 -25.07
N ASP A 458 -17.72 16.65 -25.60
CA ASP A 458 -18.96 16.01 -26.01
C ASP A 458 -19.28 14.76 -25.21
N GLY A 459 -20.54 14.34 -25.20
CA GLY A 459 -20.94 13.01 -24.81
C GLY A 459 -20.93 12.68 -23.32
N ILE A 460 -21.21 13.67 -22.46
CA ILE A 460 -21.54 13.38 -21.05
C ILE A 460 -22.97 12.87 -20.98
N THR A 461 -23.13 11.67 -20.48
CA THR A 461 -24.46 11.05 -20.31
C THR A 461 -24.70 10.60 -18.88
N PRO A 462 -25.91 10.70 -18.35
CA PRO A 462 -26.28 10.04 -17.10
C PRO A 462 -26.11 8.52 -17.22
N TYR A 463 -25.60 7.89 -16.17
CA TYR A 463 -25.41 6.44 -16.13
C TYR A 463 -26.76 5.71 -16.08
N SER A 464 -27.03 4.86 -17.02
CA SER A 464 -28.27 4.09 -17.11
C SER A 464 -28.20 2.64 -16.60
N GLY A 465 -27.11 2.26 -15.93
CA GLY A 465 -26.95 0.94 -15.32
C GLY A 465 -26.39 -0.18 -16.20
N SER A 466 -26.20 0.04 -17.50
CA SER A 466 -25.63 -0.95 -18.41
C SER A 466 -24.66 -0.32 -19.38
N GLY A 467 -23.41 -0.18 -19.04
CA GLY A 467 -22.45 0.37 -19.99
C GLY A 467 -21.04 0.58 -19.45
N VAL A 468 -20.17 0.92 -20.35
CA VAL A 468 -18.79 1.28 -20.08
C VAL A 468 -18.77 2.66 -19.41
N TYR A 469 -18.09 2.76 -18.31
CA TYR A 469 -17.93 3.99 -17.54
C TYR A 469 -16.84 4.85 -18.16
N GLY A 470 -17.12 6.10 -18.40
CA GLY A 470 -16.12 7.01 -18.88
C GLY A 470 -16.43 8.45 -18.52
N ASN A 471 -15.43 9.27 -18.32
CA ASN A 471 -15.61 10.60 -17.74
C ASN A 471 -14.84 11.73 -18.43
N ARG A 472 -15.34 12.92 -18.10
CA ARG A 472 -14.57 14.17 -18.10
C ARG A 472 -14.49 14.77 -16.73
N CYS A 473 -13.30 15.17 -16.37
CA CYS A 473 -13.14 16.22 -15.37
C CYS A 473 -13.21 17.58 -16.04
#